data_71ca6130a67c9806763e4e501e5f1d4c
#
_entry.id   71ca6130a67c9806763e4e501e5f1d4c
#
_cell.length_a   1.000
_cell.length_b   1.000
_cell.length_c   1.000
_cell.angle_alpha   90.00
_cell.angle_beta   90.00
_cell.angle_gamma   90.00
#
_symmetry.space_group_name_H-M   'P 1'
#
loop_
_entity.id
_entity.type
_entity.pdbx_description
1 polymer ?
#
loop_
_entity_poly.entity_id
_entity_poly.type
_entity_poly.pdbx_seq_one_letter_code
_entity_poly.pdbx_strand_id
1 'polypeptide(L)'
;AVCNLENSEIRDTNIVKANVILDEKNEGFAKDFVRVIKSKKNFYHHIGLYTYTPISLEKYVNLKQTFNEINRSLEQMRAIDNKMKIKVVKLKNNPPSVDTMEDLKKIRLLFKNNNS
;
A
#
# COMPACT_ATOMS: atom_id res chain seq x y z
N ALA A 1 -1.24 5.19 1.17
CA ALA A 1 -0.08 5.66 1.96
C ALA A 1 1.09 4.68 1.84
N VAL A 2 2.29 5.16 2.06
CA VAL A 2 3.52 4.36 2.03
C VAL A 2 4.44 4.75 3.18
N CYS A 3 5.41 3.89 3.48
CA CYS A 3 6.54 4.19 4.38
C CYS A 3 7.82 3.56 3.82
N ASN A 4 8.96 3.84 4.45
CA ASN A 4 10.23 3.29 4.01
C ASN A 4 10.23 1.75 4.11
N LEU A 5 10.90 1.10 3.14
CA LEU A 5 11.14 -0.33 3.16
C LEU A 5 12.37 -0.67 4.03
N GLU A 6 12.25 -1.74 4.79
CA GLU A 6 13.39 -2.38 5.43
C GLU A 6 14.02 -3.40 4.48
N ASN A 7 15.31 -3.73 4.69
CA ASN A 7 16.01 -4.67 3.82
C ASN A 7 15.38 -6.07 3.82
N SER A 8 14.84 -6.51 4.96
CA SER A 8 14.14 -7.79 5.09
C SER A 8 12.85 -7.87 4.28
N GLU A 9 12.29 -6.73 3.88
CA GLU A 9 11.00 -6.65 3.21
C GLU A 9 11.10 -6.75 1.68
N ILE A 10 12.29 -6.60 1.11
CA ILE A 10 12.50 -6.52 -0.34
C ILE A 10 11.93 -7.75 -1.06
N ARG A 11 12.16 -8.93 -0.54
CA ARG A 11 11.73 -10.21 -1.12
C ARG A 11 10.53 -10.84 -0.44
N ASP A 12 10.00 -10.19 0.59
CA ASP A 12 8.82 -10.69 1.29
C ASP A 12 7.57 -10.48 0.43
N THR A 13 7.00 -11.54 -0.11
CA THR A 13 5.83 -11.49 -0.99
C THR A 13 4.55 -11.04 -0.28
N ASN A 14 4.51 -11.10 1.05
CA ASN A 14 3.37 -10.60 1.84
C ASN A 14 3.36 -9.08 1.92
N ILE A 15 4.49 -8.44 1.66
CA ILE A 15 4.62 -6.99 1.68
C ILE A 15 4.56 -6.46 0.26
N VAL A 16 3.54 -5.67 -0.02
CA VAL A 16 3.36 -5.00 -1.30
C VAL A 16 4.24 -3.76 -1.33
N LYS A 17 4.93 -3.53 -2.46
CA LYS A 17 5.76 -2.36 -2.69
C LYS A 17 5.11 -1.47 -3.73
N ALA A 18 5.06 -0.18 -3.45
CA ALA A 18 4.58 0.84 -4.37
C ALA A 18 5.77 1.47 -5.08
N ASN A 19 5.72 1.50 -6.40
CA ASN A 19 6.68 2.23 -7.22
C ASN A 19 6.20 3.67 -7.38
N VAL A 20 6.93 4.62 -6.80
CA VAL A 20 6.57 6.03 -6.83
C VAL A 20 7.83 6.90 -6.70
N ILE A 21 7.86 8.01 -7.45
CA ILE A 21 8.86 9.06 -7.26
C ILE A 21 8.21 10.13 -6.39
N LEU A 22 8.74 10.32 -5.19
CA LEU A 22 8.23 11.30 -4.23
C LEU A 22 8.89 12.65 -4.46
N ASP A 23 8.09 13.70 -4.27
CA ASP A 23 8.56 15.08 -4.31
C ASP A 23 9.09 15.55 -2.92
N GLU A 24 9.40 16.85 -2.80
CA GLU A 24 9.90 17.46 -1.57
C GLU A 24 8.92 17.36 -0.39
N LYS A 25 7.62 17.22 -0.68
CA LYS A 25 6.58 17.08 0.33
C LYS A 25 6.29 15.62 0.67
N ASN A 26 7.10 14.67 0.19
CA ASN A 26 6.87 13.23 0.33
C ASN A 26 5.54 12.77 -0.32
N GLU A 27 5.21 13.34 -1.47
CA GLU A 27 4.02 13.01 -2.25
C GLU A 27 4.42 12.66 -3.68
N GLY A 28 3.62 11.83 -4.34
CA GLY A 28 3.80 11.47 -5.74
C GLY A 28 2.64 10.64 -6.25
N PHE A 29 2.75 10.19 -7.50
CA PHE A 29 1.75 9.31 -8.09
C PHE A 29 2.33 7.91 -8.27
N ALA A 30 1.57 6.90 -7.83
CA ALA A 30 1.97 5.51 -7.98
C ALA A 30 2.06 5.14 -9.46
N LYS A 31 3.15 4.48 -9.84
CA LYS A 31 3.37 3.94 -11.18
C LYS A 31 2.99 2.48 -11.26
N ASP A 32 3.25 1.74 -10.18
CA ASP A 32 3.02 0.30 -10.13
C ASP A 32 3.00 -0.20 -8.69
N PHE A 33 2.48 -1.40 -8.50
CA PHE A 33 2.50 -2.12 -7.22
C PHE A 33 2.96 -3.55 -7.48
N VAL A 34 3.97 -3.97 -6.75
CA VAL A 34 4.59 -5.31 -6.92
C VAL A 34 4.91 -5.93 -5.56
N ARG A 35 5.12 -7.25 -5.55
CA ARG A 35 5.43 -7.97 -4.31
C ARG A 35 6.92 -8.23 -4.12
N VAL A 36 7.66 -8.42 -5.20
CA VAL A 36 9.11 -8.69 -5.17
C VAL A 36 9.85 -7.67 -6.00
N ILE A 37 10.91 -7.11 -5.45
CA ILE A 37 11.79 -6.14 -6.10
C ILE A 37 13.24 -6.55 -5.92
N LYS A 38 14.13 -6.01 -6.76
CA LYS A 38 15.57 -6.23 -6.68
C LYS A 38 16.30 -5.11 -5.93
N SER A 39 15.76 -3.92 -5.94
CA SER A 39 16.33 -2.72 -5.34
C SER A 39 15.24 -1.87 -4.72
N LYS A 40 15.57 -1.18 -3.62
CA LYS A 40 14.63 -0.27 -2.94
C LYS A 40 14.43 1.08 -3.65
N LYS A 41 15.20 1.38 -4.69
CA LYS A 41 15.12 2.67 -5.37
C LYS A 41 13.72 2.93 -5.94
N ASN A 42 13.08 4.01 -5.48
CA ASN A 42 11.72 4.41 -5.85
C ASN A 42 10.65 3.39 -5.46
N PHE A 43 10.95 2.47 -4.54
CA PHE A 43 9.98 1.55 -3.97
C PHE A 43 9.81 1.80 -2.49
N TYR A 44 8.56 1.70 -2.04
CA TYR A 44 8.17 1.95 -0.65
C TYR A 44 7.20 0.88 -0.17
N HIS A 45 7.18 0.66 1.13
CA HIS A 45 6.24 -0.25 1.76
C HIS A 45 4.81 0.31 1.60
N HIS A 46 3.94 -0.43 0.92
CA HIS A 46 2.55 -0.06 0.73
C HIS A 46 1.77 -0.22 2.04
N ILE A 47 1.07 0.84 2.43
CA ILE A 47 0.12 0.84 3.54
C ILE A 47 -1.28 0.88 2.95
N GLY A 48 -2.12 -0.12 3.28
CA GLY A 48 -3.44 -0.31 2.68
C GLY A 48 -4.50 0.68 3.15
N LEU A 49 -4.18 1.96 3.13
CA LEU A 49 -5.08 3.05 3.48
C LEU A 49 -5.37 3.89 2.24
N TYR A 50 -6.64 3.90 1.81
CA TYR A 50 -7.10 4.62 0.62
C TYR A 50 -8.22 5.57 0.94
N THR A 51 -8.21 6.74 0.29
CA THR A 51 -9.32 7.68 0.28
C THR A 51 -9.76 7.92 -1.15
N TYR A 52 -11.06 8.11 -1.34
CA TYR A 52 -11.64 8.34 -2.66
C TYR A 52 -12.52 9.58 -2.64
N THR A 53 -12.48 10.36 -3.72
CA THR A 53 -13.58 11.28 -3.97
C THR A 53 -14.82 10.47 -4.36
N PRO A 54 -16.07 10.98 -4.16
CA PRO A 54 -17.26 10.25 -4.60
C PRO A 54 -17.23 9.85 -6.08
N ILE A 55 -16.74 10.75 -6.93
CA ILE A 55 -16.61 10.50 -8.37
C ILE A 55 -15.60 9.39 -8.68
N SER A 56 -14.44 9.40 -8.03
CA SER A 56 -13.42 8.37 -8.25
C SER A 56 -13.86 7.00 -7.72
N LEU A 57 -14.58 6.97 -6.61
CA LEU A 57 -15.12 5.71 -6.07
C LEU A 57 -16.16 5.12 -7.01
N GLU A 58 -17.09 5.92 -7.51
CA GLU A 58 -18.08 5.48 -8.48
C GLU A 58 -17.43 4.93 -9.75
N LYS A 59 -16.42 5.62 -10.26
CA LYS A 59 -15.65 5.16 -11.40
C LYS A 59 -14.98 3.80 -11.13
N TYR A 60 -14.32 3.67 -9.98
CA TYR A 60 -13.61 2.43 -9.61
C TYR A 60 -14.56 1.22 -9.50
N VAL A 61 -15.70 1.37 -8.81
CA VAL A 61 -16.63 0.24 -8.60
C VAL A 61 -17.31 -0.22 -9.89
N ASN A 62 -17.37 0.62 -10.91
CA ASN A 62 -17.90 0.27 -12.22
C ASN A 62 -16.88 -0.38 -13.16
N LEU A 63 -15.60 -0.43 -12.76
CA LEU A 63 -14.55 -1.11 -13.53
C LEU A 63 -14.61 -2.63 -13.32
N LYS A 64 -14.28 -3.35 -14.38
CA LYS A 64 -14.11 -4.81 -14.29
C LYS A 64 -12.73 -5.14 -13.73
N GLN A 65 -12.61 -6.30 -13.11
CA GLN A 65 -11.33 -6.81 -12.68
C GLN A 65 -10.36 -6.91 -13.86
N THR A 66 -9.11 -6.52 -13.64
CA THR A 66 -8.07 -6.56 -14.67
C THR A 66 -7.18 -7.80 -14.49
N PHE A 67 -6.43 -8.13 -15.54
CA PHE A 67 -5.48 -9.25 -15.51
C PHE A 67 -4.43 -9.07 -14.39
N ASN A 68 -3.83 -7.88 -14.29
CA ASN A 68 -2.82 -7.62 -13.27
C ASN A 68 -3.40 -7.67 -11.86
N GLU A 69 -4.62 -7.18 -11.67
CA GLU A 69 -5.31 -7.26 -10.39
C GLU A 69 -5.45 -8.72 -9.93
N ILE A 70 -5.94 -9.58 -10.81
CA ILE A 70 -6.15 -10.99 -10.52
C ILE A 70 -4.81 -11.72 -10.33
N ASN A 71 -3.88 -11.51 -11.27
CA ASN A 71 -2.59 -12.19 -11.28
C ASN A 71 -1.72 -11.84 -10.07
N ARG A 72 -1.74 -10.60 -9.62
CA ARG A 72 -0.97 -10.11 -8.48
C ARG A 72 -1.73 -10.16 -7.16
N SER A 73 -3.03 -10.40 -7.19
CA SER A 73 -3.94 -10.28 -6.03
C SER A 73 -3.86 -8.91 -5.38
N LEU A 74 -3.90 -7.86 -6.21
CA LEU A 74 -3.80 -6.46 -5.79
C LEU A 74 -4.92 -5.64 -6.43
N GLU A 75 -5.93 -5.27 -5.63
CA GLU A 75 -7.10 -4.54 -6.11
C GLU A 75 -6.76 -3.17 -6.70
N GLN A 76 -5.73 -2.50 -6.19
CA GLN A 76 -5.29 -1.21 -6.70
C GLN A 76 -4.78 -1.27 -8.14
N MET A 77 -4.42 -2.45 -8.65
CA MET A 77 -4.03 -2.62 -10.04
C MET A 77 -5.19 -2.34 -11.01
N ARG A 78 -6.44 -2.53 -10.56
CA ARG A 78 -7.62 -2.14 -11.36
C ARG A 78 -7.59 -0.65 -11.71
N ALA A 79 -7.25 0.18 -10.74
CA ALA A 79 -7.12 1.62 -10.95
C ALA A 79 -5.95 1.95 -11.87
N ILE A 80 -4.77 1.38 -11.61
CA ILE A 80 -3.56 1.61 -12.41
C ILE A 80 -3.77 1.19 -13.87
N ASP A 81 -4.31 0.00 -14.10
CA ASP A 81 -4.54 -0.53 -15.46
C ASP A 81 -5.56 0.30 -16.24
N ASN A 82 -6.47 1.00 -15.55
CA ASN A 82 -7.44 1.89 -16.14
C ASN A 82 -7.00 3.37 -16.15
N LYS A 83 -5.72 3.62 -15.91
CA LYS A 83 -5.10 4.95 -15.94
C LYS A 83 -5.69 5.93 -14.92
N MET A 84 -6.25 5.44 -13.83
CA MET A 84 -6.60 6.27 -12.69
C MET A 84 -5.34 6.67 -11.94
N LYS A 85 -5.29 7.92 -11.50
CA LYS A 85 -4.15 8.41 -10.72
C LYS A 85 -4.33 8.08 -9.25
N ILE A 86 -3.32 7.44 -8.66
CA ILE A 86 -3.27 7.17 -7.22
C ILE A 86 -2.18 8.07 -6.62
N LYS A 87 -2.59 9.09 -5.88
CA LYS A 87 -1.66 9.93 -5.16
C LYS A 87 -1.15 9.18 -3.93
N VAL A 88 0.16 9.19 -3.75
CA VAL A 88 0.85 8.50 -2.64
C VAL A 88 1.43 9.53 -1.70
N VAL A 89 1.24 9.31 -0.41
CA VAL A 89 1.83 10.12 0.66
C VAL A 89 2.69 9.20 1.53
N LYS A 90 3.93 9.61 1.78
CA LYS A 90 4.85 8.88 2.64
C LYS A 90 4.63 9.25 4.11
N LEU A 91 4.44 8.25 4.95
CA LEU A 91 4.36 8.38 6.40
C LEU A 91 5.70 8.03 7.03
N LYS A 92 5.95 8.54 8.24
CA LYS A 92 7.19 8.24 8.99
C LYS A 92 7.25 6.80 9.46
N ASN A 93 6.12 6.28 9.93
CA ASN A 93 6.01 4.95 10.51
C ASN A 93 4.91 4.15 9.84
N ASN A 94 5.09 2.83 9.81
CA ASN A 94 4.06 1.91 9.38
C ASN A 94 3.04 1.73 10.51
N PRO A 95 1.77 2.12 10.33
CA PRO A 95 0.73 1.83 11.32
C PRO A 95 0.58 0.33 11.52
N PRO A 96 0.36 -0.16 12.75
CA PRO A 96 0.12 -1.58 12.97
C PRO A 96 -1.17 -2.03 12.28
N SER A 97 -1.13 -3.22 11.69
CA SER A 97 -2.28 -3.85 11.03
C SER A 97 -2.52 -5.25 11.58
N VAL A 98 -3.72 -5.77 11.36
CA VAL A 98 -4.10 -7.11 11.81
C VAL A 98 -4.47 -7.96 10.60
N ASP A 99 -3.59 -8.89 10.25
CA ASP A 99 -3.83 -9.90 9.20
C ASP A 99 -3.77 -11.32 9.75
N THR A 100 -3.14 -11.49 10.93
CA THR A 100 -2.94 -12.77 11.59
C THR A 100 -3.34 -12.71 13.07
N MET A 101 -3.46 -13.86 13.72
CA MET A 101 -3.69 -13.94 15.17
C MET A 101 -2.54 -13.36 15.99
N GLU A 102 -1.32 -13.46 15.50
CA GLU A 102 -0.15 -12.82 16.14
C GLU A 102 -0.26 -11.30 16.10
N ASP A 103 -0.65 -10.74 14.95
CA ASP A 103 -0.87 -9.30 14.79
C ASP A 103 -1.94 -8.82 15.77
N LEU A 104 -3.03 -9.58 15.92
CA LEU A 104 -4.11 -9.25 16.85
C LEU A 104 -3.60 -9.21 18.29
N LYS A 105 -2.76 -10.17 18.70
CA LYS A 105 -2.15 -10.19 20.03
C LYS A 105 -1.27 -8.97 20.26
N LYS A 106 -0.44 -8.60 19.28
CA LYS A 106 0.40 -7.40 19.35
C LYS A 106 -0.41 -6.13 19.51
N ILE A 107 -1.49 -5.97 18.73
CA ILE A 107 -2.39 -4.83 18.80
C ILE A 107 -3.08 -4.76 20.18
N ARG A 108 -3.56 -5.87 20.69
CA ARG A 108 -4.18 -5.92 22.04
C ARG A 108 -3.22 -5.48 23.12
N LEU A 109 -1.96 -5.87 23.03
CA LEU A 109 -0.92 -5.42 23.97
C LEU A 109 -0.68 -3.91 23.90
N LEU A 110 -0.62 -3.35 22.68
CA LEU A 110 -0.45 -1.91 22.50
C LEU A 110 -1.61 -1.12 23.11
N PHE A 111 -2.84 -1.54 22.88
CA PHE A 111 -4.01 -0.88 23.47
C PHE A 111 -4.04 -1.01 24.99
N LYS A 112 -3.67 -2.15 25.53
CA LYS A 112 -3.60 -2.37 26.98
C LYS A 112 -2.56 -1.45 27.62
N ASN A 113 -1.40 -1.28 27.00
CA ASN A 113 -0.33 -0.44 27.53
C ASN A 113 -0.65 1.06 27.44
N ASN A 114 -1.42 1.47 26.44
CA ASN A 114 -1.81 2.87 26.26
C ASN A 114 -3.00 3.29 27.15
N ASN A 115 -3.77 2.35 27.66
CA ASN A 115 -4.94 2.60 28.51
C ASN A 115 -4.69 2.37 29.99
N SER A 116 -3.46 2.08 30.37
CA SER A 116 -3.08 1.85 31.77
C SER A 116 -2.48 3.10 32.43
#